data_4b5d87cd2f8acd730152a169584419d5
#
_entry.id   4b5d87cd2f8acd730152a169584419d5
#
_cell.length_a   1.000
_cell.length_b   1.000
_cell.length_c   1.000
_cell.angle_alpha   90.00
_cell.angle_beta   90.00
_cell.angle_gamma   90.00
#
_symmetry.space_group_name_H-M   'P 1'
#
loop_
_entity.id
_entity.type
_entity.pdbx_description
1 polymer ?
#
loop_
_entity_poly.entity_id
_entity_poly.type
_entity_poly.pdbx_seq_one_letter_code
_entity_poly.pdbx_strand_id
1 'polypeptide(L)'
;MMLKGDIMDLFNIQVNEEKLHPNFINIYRDPDLRKTLSNWAIGFQDRDNKFVKEFQTTFNSSFWELYLHACFNNLGFEIDYSYSSPDFVVKTRRRKLEMVIEAVGTRHAEGGLPEHERISVLNEWLNKNINYTRKHEEIVHLATERIANSINNKAIKYQKSYSKLDHVKGLPFILAIGG
;
A
#
# COMPACT_ATOMS: atom_id res chain seq x y z
N MET A 1 -4.10 -29.16 2.04
CA MET A 1 -3.19 -29.40 0.90
C MET A 1 -2.99 -28.05 0.25
N MET A 2 -1.92 -27.32 0.64
CA MET A 2 -1.62 -26.01 0.05
C MET A 2 -1.11 -26.23 -1.37
N LEU A 3 -1.78 -25.66 -2.34
CA LEU A 3 -1.27 -25.57 -3.70
C LEU A 3 0.03 -24.76 -3.64
N LYS A 4 1.13 -25.30 -4.18
CA LYS A 4 2.35 -24.55 -4.48
C LYS A 4 1.99 -23.54 -5.58
N GLY A 5 1.50 -22.37 -5.17
CA GLY A 5 1.54 -21.19 -6.03
C GLY A 5 3.01 -20.76 -6.17
N ASP A 6 3.43 -20.37 -7.34
CA ASP A 6 4.75 -19.79 -7.54
C ASP A 6 4.96 -18.65 -6.54
N ILE A 7 5.97 -18.79 -5.69
CA ILE A 7 6.28 -17.77 -4.69
C ILE A 7 6.89 -16.61 -5.46
N MET A 8 6.19 -15.48 -5.48
CA MET A 8 6.70 -14.25 -6.07
C MET A 8 7.94 -13.78 -5.31
N ASP A 9 9.07 -13.65 -6.03
CA ASP A 9 10.32 -13.17 -5.44
C ASP A 9 10.38 -11.63 -5.50
N LEU A 10 10.00 -10.98 -4.40
CA LEU A 10 10.01 -9.53 -4.24
C LEU A 10 11.41 -8.92 -4.36
N PHE A 11 12.44 -9.73 -4.08
CA PHE A 11 13.83 -9.29 -3.93
C PHE A 11 14.72 -9.62 -5.13
N ASN A 12 14.16 -10.22 -6.18
CA ASN A 12 14.81 -10.33 -7.48
C ASN A 12 14.85 -8.94 -8.13
N ILE A 13 16.04 -8.28 -8.12
CA ILE A 13 16.20 -6.90 -8.58
C ILE A 13 15.89 -6.79 -10.08
N GLN A 14 14.89 -5.96 -10.41
CA GLN A 14 14.40 -5.77 -11.78
C GLN A 14 14.73 -4.39 -12.37
N VAL A 15 15.36 -3.52 -11.59
CA VAL A 15 15.66 -2.14 -11.98
C VAL A 15 17.09 -1.76 -11.61
N ASN A 16 17.61 -0.70 -12.20
CA ASN A 16 18.93 -0.15 -11.84
C ASN A 16 18.89 0.36 -10.39
N GLU A 17 20.00 0.22 -9.68
CA GLU A 17 20.15 0.60 -8.26
C GLU A 17 19.70 2.05 -7.97
N GLU A 18 19.97 2.98 -8.89
CA GLU A 18 19.60 4.39 -8.78
C GLU A 18 18.07 4.62 -8.72
N LYS A 19 17.28 3.63 -9.17
CA LYS A 19 15.81 3.69 -9.16
C LYS A 19 15.20 2.98 -7.96
N LEU A 20 16.01 2.31 -7.16
CA LEU A 20 15.51 1.62 -5.98
C LEU A 20 15.05 2.62 -4.91
N HIS A 21 13.86 2.39 -4.37
CA HIS A 21 13.34 3.21 -3.29
C HIS A 21 14.16 3.03 -2.00
N PRO A 22 14.51 4.08 -1.25
CA PRO A 22 15.30 3.97 -0.02
C PRO A 22 14.75 2.97 1.00
N ASN A 23 13.42 2.94 1.20
CA ASN A 23 12.79 1.99 2.10
C ASN A 23 12.96 0.54 1.63
N PHE A 24 12.89 0.29 0.31
CA PHE A 24 13.20 -1.02 -0.25
C PHE A 24 14.65 -1.43 0.04
N ILE A 25 15.60 -0.52 -0.17
CA ILE A 25 17.04 -0.78 0.09
C ILE A 25 17.25 -1.17 1.56
N ASN A 26 16.61 -0.47 2.49
CA ASN A 26 16.72 -0.78 3.91
C ASN A 26 16.22 -2.19 4.24
N ILE A 27 15.09 -2.58 3.69
CA ILE A 27 14.53 -3.93 3.85
C ILE A 27 15.37 -4.98 3.14
N TYR A 28 15.85 -4.67 1.94
CA TYR A 28 16.71 -5.58 1.16
C TYR A 28 17.98 -5.97 1.91
N ARG A 29 18.53 -5.09 2.74
CA ARG A 29 19.73 -5.33 3.55
C ARG A 29 19.47 -6.16 4.82
N ASP A 30 18.21 -6.27 5.24
CA ASP A 30 17.82 -6.97 6.45
C ASP A 30 17.23 -8.36 6.11
N PRO A 31 17.94 -9.47 6.45
CA PRO A 31 17.47 -10.82 6.14
C PRO A 31 16.14 -11.19 6.82
N ASP A 32 15.88 -10.69 8.04
CA ASP A 32 14.67 -11.01 8.78
C ASP A 32 13.46 -10.29 8.19
N LEU A 33 13.62 -9.03 7.78
CA LEU A 33 12.59 -8.28 7.08
C LEU A 33 12.30 -8.90 5.70
N ARG A 34 13.33 -9.29 4.94
CA ARG A 34 13.12 -10.02 3.67
C ARG A 34 12.32 -11.29 3.86
N LYS A 35 12.69 -12.10 4.86
CA LYS A 35 11.94 -13.32 5.18
C LYS A 35 10.49 -13.05 5.54
N THR A 36 10.26 -12.03 6.35
CA THR A 36 8.92 -11.62 6.77
C THR A 36 8.06 -11.21 5.57
N LEU A 37 8.57 -10.35 4.69
CA LEU A 37 7.83 -9.88 3.52
C LEU A 37 7.65 -10.98 2.47
N SER A 38 8.63 -11.87 2.30
CA SER A 38 8.46 -13.06 1.44
C SER A 38 7.33 -13.97 1.97
N ASN A 39 7.19 -14.11 3.27
CA ASN A 39 6.07 -14.84 3.87
C ASN A 39 4.72 -14.13 3.62
N TRP A 40 4.69 -12.80 3.67
CA TRP A 40 3.49 -12.03 3.34
C TRP A 40 3.06 -12.18 1.88
N ALA A 41 4.03 -12.37 0.98
CA ALA A 41 3.78 -12.53 -0.44
C ALA A 41 3.24 -13.92 -0.82
N ILE A 42 3.18 -14.88 0.12
CA ILE A 42 2.64 -16.22 -0.16
C ILE A 42 1.17 -16.10 -0.57
N GLY A 43 0.87 -16.55 -1.80
CA GLY A 43 -0.47 -16.51 -2.38
C GLY A 43 -0.89 -15.15 -2.95
N PHE A 44 -0.06 -14.11 -2.88
CA PHE A 44 -0.28 -12.86 -3.59
C PHE A 44 -0.13 -13.08 -5.10
N GLN A 45 -1.04 -12.51 -5.90
CA GLN A 45 -1.00 -12.63 -7.35
C GLN A 45 -0.71 -11.28 -8.00
N ASP A 46 0.42 -11.18 -8.67
CA ASP A 46 0.77 -10.04 -9.52
C ASP A 46 0.00 -10.12 -10.84
N ARG A 47 -1.13 -9.43 -10.91
CA ARG A 47 -2.11 -9.53 -12.00
C ARG A 47 -1.65 -8.90 -13.32
N ASP A 48 -0.72 -7.97 -13.26
CA ASP A 48 -0.22 -7.23 -14.43
C ASP A 48 1.30 -7.32 -14.63
N ASN A 49 1.96 -8.16 -13.83
CA ASN A 49 3.41 -8.39 -13.84
C ASN A 49 4.25 -7.12 -13.57
N LYS A 50 3.71 -6.19 -12.76
CA LYS A 50 4.40 -4.95 -12.41
C LYS A 50 4.72 -4.83 -10.93
N PHE A 51 4.05 -5.64 -10.10
CA PHE A 51 4.10 -5.49 -8.66
C PHE A 51 5.52 -5.55 -8.10
N VAL A 52 6.35 -6.50 -8.53
CA VAL A 52 7.74 -6.62 -8.06
C VAL A 52 8.54 -5.36 -8.39
N LYS A 53 8.39 -4.83 -9.61
CA LYS A 53 9.06 -3.59 -10.02
C LYS A 53 8.55 -2.39 -9.21
N GLU A 54 7.26 -2.26 -9.02
CA GLU A 54 6.65 -1.19 -8.24
C GLU A 54 7.03 -1.28 -6.76
N PHE A 55 7.10 -2.49 -6.20
CA PHE A 55 7.60 -2.73 -4.85
C PHE A 55 9.05 -2.25 -4.67
N GLN A 56 9.86 -2.29 -5.71
CA GLN A 56 11.25 -1.82 -5.68
C GLN A 56 11.38 -0.31 -5.91
N THR A 57 10.44 0.34 -6.62
CA THR A 57 10.57 1.73 -7.07
C THR A 57 9.57 2.71 -6.45
N THR A 58 8.35 2.26 -6.18
CA THR A 58 7.26 3.03 -5.55
C THR A 58 6.81 2.40 -4.23
N PHE A 59 7.74 1.89 -3.50
CA PHE A 59 7.67 0.98 -2.36
C PHE A 59 6.40 1.12 -1.48
N ASN A 60 6.09 2.33 -1.00
CA ASN A 60 5.08 2.51 0.04
C ASN A 60 3.68 2.02 -0.34
N SER A 61 3.24 2.26 -1.58
CA SER A 61 1.93 1.79 -2.03
C SER A 61 1.88 0.28 -2.18
N SER A 62 2.93 -0.31 -2.77
CA SER A 62 3.03 -1.76 -2.95
C SER A 62 3.22 -2.49 -1.61
N PHE A 63 3.98 -1.89 -0.69
CA PHE A 63 4.11 -2.41 0.68
C PHE A 63 2.76 -2.43 1.39
N TRP A 64 1.97 -1.35 1.28
CA TRP A 64 0.64 -1.27 1.89
C TRP A 64 -0.31 -2.33 1.32
N GLU A 65 -0.30 -2.53 0.01
CA GLU A 65 -1.08 -3.59 -0.63
C GLU A 65 -0.66 -4.98 -0.15
N LEU A 66 0.65 -5.26 -0.10
CA LEU A 66 1.18 -6.52 0.41
C LEU A 66 0.81 -6.77 1.88
N TYR A 67 0.89 -5.72 2.71
CA TYR A 67 0.49 -5.78 4.11
C TYR A 67 -0.99 -6.14 4.27
N LEU A 68 -1.87 -5.50 3.50
CA LEU A 68 -3.31 -5.80 3.51
C LEU A 68 -3.58 -7.24 3.09
N HIS A 69 -2.89 -7.73 2.05
CA HIS A 69 -2.97 -9.13 1.64
C HIS A 69 -2.61 -10.07 2.80
N ALA A 70 -1.51 -9.83 3.47
CA ALA A 70 -1.10 -10.63 4.62
C ALA A 70 -2.13 -10.57 5.75
N CYS A 71 -2.69 -9.40 6.04
CA CYS A 71 -3.75 -9.24 7.03
C CYS A 71 -5.00 -10.06 6.69
N PHE A 72 -5.47 -9.99 5.44
CA PHE A 72 -6.65 -10.75 5.01
C PHE A 72 -6.43 -12.25 5.11
N ASN A 73 -5.26 -12.74 4.68
CA ASN A 73 -4.91 -14.14 4.82
C ASN A 73 -4.88 -14.60 6.29
N ASN A 74 -4.26 -13.80 7.17
CA ASN A 74 -4.20 -14.11 8.59
C ASN A 74 -5.58 -14.12 9.26
N LEU A 75 -6.49 -13.27 8.81
CA LEU A 75 -7.87 -13.22 9.27
C LEU A 75 -8.75 -14.33 8.65
N GLY A 76 -8.20 -15.12 7.74
CA GLY A 76 -8.90 -16.22 7.09
C GLY A 76 -9.91 -15.78 6.04
N PHE A 77 -9.73 -14.60 5.45
CA PHE A 77 -10.46 -14.20 4.26
C PHE A 77 -9.95 -14.96 3.02
N GLU A 78 -10.82 -15.13 2.05
CA GLU A 78 -10.47 -15.58 0.71
C GLU A 78 -10.37 -14.35 -0.19
N ILE A 79 -9.28 -14.21 -0.93
CA ILE A 79 -9.06 -13.10 -1.87
C ILE A 79 -9.30 -13.63 -3.27
N ASP A 80 -10.19 -12.97 -4.01
CA ASP A 80 -10.48 -13.29 -5.41
C ASP A 80 -9.67 -12.39 -6.33
N TYR A 81 -8.66 -12.95 -6.96
CA TYR A 81 -7.77 -12.27 -7.90
C TYR A 81 -8.26 -12.31 -9.36
N SER A 82 -9.46 -12.80 -9.63
CA SER A 82 -10.02 -12.86 -11.00
C SER A 82 -10.25 -11.48 -11.62
N TYR A 83 -10.27 -10.44 -10.79
CA TYR A 83 -10.55 -9.07 -11.22
C TYR A 83 -9.31 -8.20 -11.10
N SER A 84 -9.08 -7.34 -12.10
CA SER A 84 -7.94 -6.40 -12.10
C SER A 84 -8.17 -5.17 -11.21
N SER A 85 -9.41 -4.90 -10.84
CA SER A 85 -9.79 -3.75 -9.98
C SER A 85 -11.15 -3.96 -9.33
N PRO A 86 -11.40 -3.45 -8.11
CA PRO A 86 -10.46 -2.82 -7.17
C PRO A 86 -9.32 -3.74 -6.72
N ASP A 87 -8.43 -3.24 -5.85
CA ASP A 87 -7.21 -3.98 -5.47
C ASP A 87 -7.54 -5.34 -4.84
N PHE A 88 -8.61 -5.41 -4.01
CA PHE A 88 -9.06 -6.67 -3.42
C PHE A 88 -10.56 -6.86 -3.53
N VAL A 89 -10.95 -8.07 -3.89
CA VAL A 89 -12.28 -8.62 -3.68
C VAL A 89 -12.14 -9.72 -2.64
N VAL A 90 -12.70 -9.53 -1.45
CA VAL A 90 -12.53 -10.46 -0.32
C VAL A 90 -13.85 -11.07 0.12
N LYS A 91 -13.77 -12.35 0.53
CA LYS A 91 -14.92 -13.15 0.96
C LYS A 91 -14.64 -13.74 2.33
N THR A 92 -15.64 -13.80 3.17
CA THR A 92 -15.55 -14.53 4.43
C THR A 92 -16.10 -15.93 4.27
N ARG A 93 -15.34 -16.95 4.68
CA ARG A 93 -15.74 -18.36 4.58
C ARG A 93 -17.06 -18.69 5.29
N ARG A 94 -17.33 -18.04 6.44
CA ARG A 94 -18.47 -18.38 7.30
C ARG A 94 -19.73 -17.56 7.03
N ARG A 95 -19.62 -16.32 6.52
CA ARG A 95 -20.75 -15.37 6.46
C ARG A 95 -21.20 -15.01 5.06
N LYS A 96 -20.55 -15.55 4.03
CA LYS A 96 -20.80 -15.16 2.63
C LYS A 96 -20.72 -13.64 2.42
N LEU A 97 -20.06 -12.92 3.32
CA LEU A 97 -19.84 -11.50 3.19
C LEU A 97 -18.77 -11.30 2.13
N GLU A 98 -19.14 -10.61 1.09
CA GLU A 98 -18.22 -10.13 0.07
C GLU A 98 -18.05 -8.62 0.23
N MET A 99 -16.84 -8.13 0.07
CA MET A 99 -16.55 -6.70 0.06
C MET A 99 -15.41 -6.41 -0.91
N VAL A 100 -15.38 -5.20 -1.41
CA VAL A 100 -14.30 -4.73 -2.27
C VAL A 100 -13.49 -3.66 -1.55
N ILE A 101 -12.16 -3.75 -1.68
CA ILE A 101 -11.25 -2.88 -0.95
C ILE A 101 -10.25 -2.28 -1.94
N GLU A 102 -10.08 -0.98 -1.85
CA GLU A 102 -9.06 -0.23 -2.58
C GLU A 102 -7.97 0.20 -1.59
N ALA A 103 -6.75 -0.22 -1.84
CA ALA A 103 -5.58 0.18 -1.08
C ALA A 103 -5.18 1.61 -1.47
N VAL A 104 -5.02 2.48 -0.50
CA VAL A 104 -4.69 3.89 -0.70
C VAL A 104 -3.43 4.22 0.08
N GLY A 105 -2.29 4.19 -0.60
CA GLY A 105 -1.06 4.75 -0.05
C GLY A 105 -1.08 6.28 -0.16
N THR A 106 -0.85 6.97 0.94
CA THR A 106 -0.70 8.44 0.90
C THR A 106 0.70 8.79 0.40
N ARG A 107 0.79 9.27 -0.84
CA ARG A 107 2.05 9.79 -1.40
C ARG A 107 2.36 11.15 -0.78
N HIS A 108 3.64 11.56 -0.74
CA HIS A 108 3.98 12.95 -0.39
C HIS A 108 3.33 13.91 -1.39
N ALA A 109 2.97 15.11 -0.92
CA ALA A 109 2.42 16.15 -1.79
C ALA A 109 3.44 16.50 -2.88
N GLU A 110 2.94 16.83 -4.08
CA GLU A 110 3.80 17.33 -5.16
C GLU A 110 4.57 18.58 -4.65
N GLY A 111 5.90 18.54 -4.72
CA GLY A 111 6.76 19.58 -4.10
C GLY A 111 6.99 19.44 -2.59
N GLY A 112 6.42 18.43 -1.91
CA GLY A 112 6.70 18.15 -0.50
C GLY A 112 7.97 17.33 -0.30
N LEU A 113 8.50 17.37 0.93
CA LEU A 113 9.70 16.61 1.30
C LEU A 113 9.45 15.11 1.13
N PRO A 114 10.36 14.38 0.49
CA PRO A 114 10.33 12.92 0.46
C PRO A 114 10.28 12.34 1.87
N GLU A 115 9.63 11.18 2.04
CA GLU A 115 9.40 10.57 3.35
C GLU A 115 10.72 10.30 4.12
N HIS A 116 11.74 9.83 3.42
CA HIS A 116 13.05 9.54 4.01
C HIS A 116 13.79 10.79 4.50
N GLU A 117 13.45 11.97 4.02
CA GLU A 117 14.02 13.25 4.47
C GLU A 117 13.27 13.84 5.67
N ARG A 118 12.02 13.40 5.92
CA ARG A 118 11.18 13.96 7.00
C ARG A 118 11.77 13.73 8.38
N ILE A 119 12.33 12.54 8.62
CA ILE A 119 12.93 12.20 9.91
C ILE A 119 14.12 13.10 10.20
N SER A 120 14.98 13.37 9.22
CA SER A 120 16.12 14.28 9.39
C SER A 120 15.67 15.72 9.65
N VAL A 121 14.66 16.18 8.94
CA VAL A 121 14.06 17.50 9.13
C VAL A 121 13.38 17.62 10.51
N LEU A 122 12.63 16.60 10.92
CA LEU A 122 12.04 16.57 12.28
C LEU A 122 13.11 16.62 13.37
N ASN A 123 14.19 15.86 13.22
CA ASN A 123 15.31 15.86 14.17
C ASN A 123 16.02 17.22 14.18
N GLU A 124 16.19 17.86 13.03
CA GLU A 124 16.75 19.21 12.94
C GLU A 124 15.86 20.26 13.64
N TRP A 125 14.55 20.16 13.52
CA TRP A 125 13.60 21.06 14.19
C TRP A 125 13.61 20.85 15.72
N LEU A 126 13.66 19.60 16.18
CA LEU A 126 13.76 19.28 17.61
C LEU A 126 15.04 19.85 18.21
N ASN A 127 16.16 19.77 17.49
CA ASN A 127 17.46 20.24 17.96
C ASN A 127 17.61 21.79 17.95
N LYS A 128 16.87 22.49 17.08
CA LYS A 128 16.99 23.95 16.92
C LYS A 128 15.99 24.77 17.73
N ASN A 129 15.22 24.18 18.65
CA ASN A 129 14.17 24.89 19.42
C ASN A 129 13.22 25.73 18.52
N ILE A 130 12.97 25.30 17.29
CA ILE A 130 12.05 25.94 16.37
C ILE A 130 10.65 25.78 16.95
N ASN A 131 9.82 26.82 16.81
CA ASN A 131 8.45 26.87 17.31
C ASN A 131 7.66 25.62 16.88
N TYR A 132 7.70 24.59 17.73
CA TYR A 132 7.20 23.25 17.49
C TYR A 132 5.72 23.26 17.10
N THR A 133 4.92 24.10 17.74
CA THR A 133 3.47 24.17 17.56
C THR A 133 3.10 24.54 16.12
N ARG A 134 3.68 25.61 15.57
CA ARG A 134 3.38 26.05 14.21
C ARG A 134 3.81 25.04 13.15
N LYS A 135 4.98 24.45 13.32
CA LYS A 135 5.49 23.41 12.39
C LYS A 135 4.68 22.13 12.46
N HIS A 136 4.24 21.76 13.65
CA HIS A 136 3.35 20.62 13.83
C HIS A 136 2.00 20.84 13.13
N GLU A 137 1.40 22.01 13.28
CA GLU A 137 0.16 22.39 12.58
C GLU A 137 0.31 22.32 11.06
N GLU A 138 1.41 22.82 10.50
CA GLU A 138 1.70 22.70 9.05
C GLU A 138 1.78 21.24 8.59
N ILE A 139 2.45 20.37 9.35
CA ILE A 139 2.56 18.93 9.03
C ILE A 139 1.18 18.26 9.06
N VAL A 140 0.42 18.51 10.12
CA VAL A 140 -0.93 17.96 10.27
C VAL A 140 -1.85 18.43 9.14
N HIS A 141 -1.78 19.71 8.80
CA HIS A 141 -2.56 20.26 7.69
C HIS A 141 -2.22 19.58 6.37
N LEU A 142 -0.94 19.50 6.00
CA LEU A 142 -0.50 18.84 4.78
C LEU A 142 -0.86 17.34 4.75
N ALA A 143 -0.73 16.65 5.88
CA ALA A 143 -1.13 15.24 5.98
C ALA A 143 -2.63 15.07 5.78
N THR A 144 -3.43 15.94 6.39
CA THR A 144 -4.90 15.93 6.28
C THR A 144 -5.35 16.19 4.85
N GLU A 145 -4.77 17.20 4.18
CA GLU A 145 -5.09 17.47 2.77
C GLU A 145 -4.76 16.29 1.85
N ARG A 146 -3.63 15.64 2.07
CA ARG A 146 -3.22 14.47 1.28
C ARG A 146 -4.19 13.31 1.43
N ILE A 147 -4.57 13.01 2.67
CA ILE A 147 -5.55 11.95 2.96
C ILE A 147 -6.90 12.30 2.32
N ALA A 148 -7.38 13.53 2.52
CA ALA A 148 -8.65 14.00 1.97
C ALA A 148 -8.66 13.93 0.43
N ASN A 149 -7.59 14.39 -0.23
CA ASN A 149 -7.45 14.32 -1.68
C ASN A 149 -7.41 12.87 -2.19
N SER A 150 -6.71 11.99 -1.49
CA SER A 150 -6.66 10.56 -1.83
C SER A 150 -8.04 9.92 -1.73
N ILE A 151 -8.78 10.18 -0.65
CA ILE A 151 -10.16 9.71 -0.45
C ILE A 151 -11.07 10.23 -1.57
N ASN A 152 -11.03 11.53 -1.85
CA ASN A 152 -11.87 12.15 -2.87
C ASN A 152 -11.61 11.58 -4.26
N ASN A 153 -10.35 11.42 -4.64
CA ASN A 153 -9.98 10.83 -5.93
C ASN A 153 -10.49 9.38 -6.06
N LYS A 154 -10.40 8.59 -5.00
CA LYS A 154 -10.92 7.21 -5.02
C LYS A 154 -12.45 7.16 -4.99
N ALA A 155 -13.11 8.07 -4.28
CA ALA A 155 -14.57 8.21 -4.30
C ALA A 155 -15.08 8.57 -5.71
N ILE A 156 -14.42 9.50 -6.39
CA ILE A 156 -14.72 9.86 -7.78
C ILE A 156 -14.50 8.65 -8.72
N LYS A 157 -13.39 7.93 -8.55
CA LYS A 157 -13.09 6.72 -9.33
C LYS A 157 -14.15 5.64 -9.13
N TYR A 158 -14.59 5.45 -7.88
CA TYR A 158 -15.69 4.54 -7.57
C TYR A 158 -16.97 4.92 -8.33
N GLN A 159 -17.41 6.18 -8.21
CA GLN A 159 -18.63 6.67 -8.87
C GLN A 159 -18.57 6.56 -10.40
N LYS A 160 -17.43 6.92 -10.98
CA LYS A 160 -17.27 6.94 -12.45
C LYS A 160 -17.08 5.56 -13.06
N SER A 161 -16.43 4.65 -12.37
CA SER A 161 -15.91 3.39 -12.89
C SER A 161 -16.34 2.17 -12.09
N TYR A 162 -15.91 2.06 -10.83
CA TYR A 162 -16.02 0.82 -10.07
C TYR A 162 -17.47 0.41 -9.77
N SER A 163 -18.35 1.38 -9.44
CA SER A 163 -19.77 1.11 -9.17
C SER A 163 -20.53 0.45 -10.33
N LYS A 164 -19.95 0.48 -11.53
CA LYS A 164 -20.53 -0.12 -12.76
C LYS A 164 -20.06 -1.54 -13.00
N LEU A 165 -19.04 -2.00 -12.30
CA LEU A 165 -18.49 -3.34 -12.43
C LEU A 165 -19.43 -4.35 -11.75
N ASP A 166 -19.76 -5.44 -12.45
CA ASP A 166 -20.74 -6.41 -11.97
C ASP A 166 -20.32 -7.08 -10.65
N HIS A 167 -19.02 -7.31 -10.48
CA HIS A 167 -18.45 -7.86 -9.24
C HIS A 167 -18.32 -6.86 -8.09
N VAL A 168 -18.69 -5.60 -8.30
CA VAL A 168 -18.66 -4.52 -7.28
C VAL A 168 -20.07 -4.09 -6.90
N LYS A 169 -21.04 -4.24 -7.82
CA LYS A 169 -22.43 -3.80 -7.58
C LYS A 169 -23.02 -4.44 -6.34
N GLY A 170 -23.54 -3.60 -5.45
CA GLY A 170 -24.22 -4.06 -4.22
C GLY A 170 -23.28 -4.53 -3.11
N LEU A 171 -21.97 -4.53 -3.32
CA LEU A 171 -20.99 -4.86 -2.29
C LEU A 171 -20.53 -3.61 -1.52
N PRO A 172 -20.19 -3.74 -0.24
CA PRO A 172 -19.48 -2.70 0.49
C PRO A 172 -18.16 -2.36 -0.20
N PHE A 173 -17.91 -1.05 -0.44
CA PHE A 173 -16.66 -0.54 -0.95
C PHE A 173 -15.89 0.15 0.17
N ILE A 174 -14.67 -0.31 0.44
CA ILE A 174 -13.83 0.13 1.55
C ILE A 174 -12.56 0.75 1.01
N LEU A 175 -12.18 1.90 1.55
CA LEU A 175 -10.86 2.49 1.33
C LEU A 175 -9.96 2.14 2.50
N ALA A 176 -8.91 1.35 2.24
CA ALA A 176 -7.88 1.04 3.21
C ALA A 176 -6.73 2.04 3.06
N ILE A 177 -6.65 3.00 3.98
CA ILE A 177 -5.70 4.12 3.90
C ILE A 177 -4.48 3.81 4.75
N GLY A 178 -3.30 3.82 4.12
CA GLY A 178 -1.99 3.76 4.74
C GLY A 178 -1.22 5.07 4.56
N GLY A 179 -0.49 5.48 5.59
CA GLY A 179 0.27 6.72 5.56
C GLY A 179 1.56 6.67 6.33
#